data_0117e13e13eb1e0d23c7e044ed80187d
#
_entry.id   0117e13e13eb1e0d23c7e044ed80187d
#
_cell.length_a   1.000
_cell.length_b   1.000
_cell.length_c   1.000
_cell.angle_alpha   90.00
_cell.angle_beta   90.00
_cell.angle_gamma   90.00
#
_symmetry.space_group_name_H-M   'P 1'
#
loop_
_entity.id
_entity.type
_entity.pdbx_description
1 polymer ?
#
loop_
_entity_poly.entity_id
_entity_poly.type
_entity_poly.pdbx_seq_one_letter_code
_entity_poly.pdbx_strand_id
1 'polypeptide(L)'
;ALALGDLQVQVVGLGLQAFDLQAEADNLHLQISEGKGQRKIRAIKRLKVVNSFLQTGMSPASMVLDVVPVIPPELRPMVQLDGGRFATSDLNDLYRRVINRNNRLRRLIDLGAPEIIVNNEKRMLQEAVDALFDNGRRGRPVTGTGNRALKSLSDMLKGKQGRFRQNLLGKRVDYSGRSVIIVGPQLKLHQAGLPKQMALELFKPFVIKRLIDLGPV
;
A
#
# COMPACT_ATOMS: atom_id res chain seq x y z
N ALA A 1 -19.25 9.17 12.74
CA ALA A 1 -18.39 8.01 12.51
C ALA A 1 -19.16 7.05 11.61
N LEU A 2 -18.98 7.14 10.30
CA LEU A 2 -19.50 6.17 9.35
C LEU A 2 -18.65 4.90 9.51
N ALA A 3 -19.28 3.84 9.97
CA ALA A 3 -18.71 2.51 9.98
C ALA A 3 -18.38 2.09 8.54
N LEU A 4 -17.09 2.15 8.18
CA LEU A 4 -16.57 1.74 6.88
C LEU A 4 -16.47 0.21 6.75
N GLY A 5 -17.24 -0.54 7.55
CA GLY A 5 -17.18 -1.99 7.62
C GLY A 5 -17.70 -2.74 6.40
N ASP A 6 -18.55 -2.15 5.58
CA ASP A 6 -19.25 -2.85 4.49
C ASP A 6 -19.15 -2.13 3.14
N LEU A 7 -17.97 -1.60 2.80
CA LEU A 7 -17.72 -1.10 1.47
C LEU A 7 -17.44 -2.26 0.50
N GLN A 8 -18.48 -2.96 0.13
CA GLN A 8 -18.48 -3.79 -1.07
C GLN A 8 -18.48 -2.84 -2.30
N VAL A 9 -17.30 -2.49 -2.77
CA VAL A 9 -17.16 -1.96 -4.11
C VAL A 9 -17.30 -3.15 -5.05
N GLN A 10 -18.55 -3.52 -5.38
CA GLN A 10 -18.79 -4.39 -6.53
C GLN A 10 -18.19 -3.71 -7.75
N VAL A 11 -17.00 -4.13 -8.13
CA VAL A 11 -16.50 -3.87 -9.48
C VAL A 11 -17.45 -4.63 -10.38
N VAL A 12 -18.31 -3.90 -11.09
CA VAL A 12 -19.28 -4.46 -12.03
C VAL A 12 -18.52 -5.43 -12.93
N GLY A 13 -18.78 -6.73 -12.74
CA GLY A 13 -18.09 -7.79 -13.44
C GLY A 13 -18.11 -7.51 -14.93
N LEU A 14 -16.95 -7.30 -15.51
CA LEU A 14 -16.71 -7.62 -16.89
C LEU A 14 -17.11 -9.09 -16.99
N GLY A 15 -18.20 -9.40 -17.68
CA GLY A 15 -18.68 -10.76 -17.87
C GLY A 15 -17.52 -11.62 -18.37
N LEU A 16 -16.82 -12.23 -17.45
CA LEU A 16 -15.84 -13.27 -17.72
C LEU A 16 -16.70 -14.48 -18.12
N GLN A 17 -16.95 -14.58 -19.44
CA GLN A 17 -17.40 -15.83 -20.02
C GLN A 17 -16.45 -16.92 -19.51
N ALA A 18 -17.03 -18.09 -19.22
CA ALA A 18 -16.26 -19.24 -18.78
C ALA A 18 -15.05 -19.44 -19.72
N PHE A 19 -13.87 -19.06 -19.23
CA PHE A 19 -12.65 -19.11 -20.01
C PHE A 19 -12.12 -20.54 -19.95
N ASP A 20 -12.21 -21.24 -21.05
CA ASP A 20 -11.66 -22.59 -21.16
C ASP A 20 -10.12 -22.50 -21.22
N LEU A 21 -9.50 -22.75 -20.08
CA LEU A 21 -8.04 -22.71 -19.92
C LEU A 21 -7.35 -23.77 -20.76
N GLN A 22 -7.97 -24.95 -20.95
CA GLN A 22 -7.37 -26.02 -21.72
C GLN A 22 -7.38 -25.68 -23.21
N ALA A 23 -8.50 -25.23 -23.74
CA ALA A 23 -8.60 -24.80 -25.13
C ALA A 23 -7.64 -23.64 -25.47
N GLU A 24 -7.46 -22.70 -24.53
CA GLU A 24 -6.49 -21.60 -24.71
C GLU A 24 -5.04 -22.11 -24.67
N ALA A 25 -4.72 -23.08 -23.80
CA ALA A 25 -3.38 -23.68 -23.77
C ALA A 25 -3.06 -24.36 -25.11
N ASP A 26 -3.98 -25.16 -25.66
CA ASP A 26 -3.82 -25.85 -26.92
C ASP A 26 -3.63 -24.88 -28.10
N ASN A 27 -4.43 -23.79 -28.12
CA ASN A 27 -4.28 -22.72 -29.12
C ASN A 27 -2.90 -22.02 -28.99
N LEU A 28 -2.44 -21.76 -27.79
CA LEU A 28 -1.12 -21.16 -27.56
C LEU A 28 0.02 -22.12 -27.97
N HIS A 29 -0.11 -23.42 -27.75
CA HIS A 29 0.84 -24.41 -28.25
C HIS A 29 0.92 -24.38 -29.77
N LEU A 30 -0.21 -24.29 -30.47
CA LEU A 30 -0.25 -24.15 -31.93
C LEU A 30 0.44 -22.84 -32.37
N GLN A 31 0.13 -21.72 -31.70
CA GLN A 31 0.77 -20.44 -32.01
C GLN A 31 2.30 -20.45 -31.79
N ILE A 32 2.79 -21.23 -30.84
CA ILE A 32 4.22 -21.37 -30.55
C ILE A 32 4.91 -22.24 -31.64
N SER A 33 4.23 -23.28 -32.13
CA SER A 33 4.78 -24.14 -33.18
C SER A 33 4.90 -23.42 -34.53
N GLU A 34 3.88 -22.64 -34.89
CA GLU A 34 3.80 -21.94 -36.17
C GLU A 34 4.43 -20.52 -36.12
N GLY A 35 4.46 -19.88 -34.95
CA GLY A 35 4.87 -18.50 -34.77
C GLY A 35 6.38 -18.28 -34.78
N LYS A 36 6.81 -17.12 -35.31
CA LYS A 36 8.21 -16.68 -35.31
C LYS A 36 8.35 -15.32 -34.60
N GLY A 37 9.54 -15.03 -34.09
CA GLY A 37 9.88 -13.72 -33.50
C GLY A 37 9.03 -13.33 -32.32
N GLN A 38 8.58 -12.09 -32.27
CA GLN A 38 7.85 -11.48 -31.14
C GLN A 38 6.50 -12.17 -30.85
N ARG A 39 5.82 -12.70 -31.85
CA ARG A 39 4.57 -13.44 -31.69
C ARG A 39 4.77 -14.69 -30.84
N LYS A 40 5.81 -15.46 -31.15
CA LYS A 40 6.20 -16.66 -30.40
C LYS A 40 6.54 -16.33 -28.94
N ILE A 41 7.32 -15.27 -28.71
CA ILE A 41 7.71 -14.84 -27.36
C ILE A 41 6.48 -14.46 -26.51
N ARG A 42 5.51 -13.74 -27.10
CA ARG A 42 4.26 -13.37 -26.42
C ARG A 42 3.41 -14.60 -26.10
N ALA A 43 3.29 -15.54 -27.03
CA ALA A 43 2.55 -16.78 -26.82
C ALA A 43 3.18 -17.62 -25.69
N ILE A 44 4.50 -17.75 -25.64
CA ILE A 44 5.21 -18.45 -24.55
C ILE A 44 4.93 -17.79 -23.18
N LYS A 45 5.00 -16.46 -23.11
CA LYS A 45 4.71 -15.73 -21.85
C LYS A 45 3.26 -15.96 -21.40
N ARG A 46 2.30 -15.94 -22.33
CA ARG A 46 0.89 -16.18 -22.03
C ARG A 46 0.65 -17.62 -21.61
N LEU A 47 1.23 -18.59 -22.33
CA LEU A 47 1.13 -20.01 -22.00
C LEU A 47 1.65 -20.31 -20.57
N LYS A 48 2.73 -19.66 -20.16
CA LYS A 48 3.25 -19.82 -18.80
C LYS A 48 2.20 -19.45 -17.72
N VAL A 49 1.43 -18.39 -17.95
CA VAL A 49 0.36 -17.97 -17.03
C VAL A 49 -0.80 -18.97 -17.07
N VAL A 50 -1.25 -19.36 -18.25
CA VAL A 50 -2.35 -20.33 -18.42
C VAL A 50 -2.01 -21.66 -17.74
N ASN A 51 -0.80 -22.18 -17.97
CA ASN A 51 -0.33 -23.41 -17.33
C ASN A 51 -0.27 -23.29 -15.81
N SER A 52 0.08 -22.14 -15.26
CA SER A 52 0.06 -21.92 -13.81
C SER A 52 -1.36 -22.05 -13.25
N PHE A 53 -2.39 -21.57 -13.94
CA PHE A 53 -3.79 -21.74 -13.54
C PHE A 53 -4.24 -23.20 -13.65
N LEU A 54 -3.87 -23.88 -14.73
CA LEU A 54 -4.17 -25.31 -14.91
C LEU A 54 -3.54 -26.19 -13.81
N GLN A 55 -2.27 -25.94 -13.48
CA GLN A 55 -1.57 -26.68 -12.43
C GLN A 55 -2.10 -26.43 -11.04
N THR A 56 -2.51 -25.20 -10.73
CA THR A 56 -3.02 -24.82 -9.40
C THR A 56 -4.52 -25.09 -9.24
N GLY A 57 -5.25 -25.33 -10.32
CA GLY A 57 -6.71 -25.47 -10.33
C GLY A 57 -7.47 -24.18 -9.97
N MET A 58 -6.76 -23.04 -9.97
CA MET A 58 -7.39 -21.74 -9.65
C MET A 58 -8.10 -21.15 -10.87
N SER A 59 -9.26 -20.56 -10.64
CA SER A 59 -9.98 -19.82 -11.70
C SER A 59 -9.27 -18.52 -12.05
N PRO A 60 -9.16 -18.14 -13.34
CA PRO A 60 -8.68 -16.82 -13.76
C PRO A 60 -9.46 -15.65 -13.18
N ALA A 61 -10.72 -15.86 -12.81
CA ALA A 61 -11.55 -14.86 -12.12
C ALA A 61 -10.91 -14.35 -10.81
N SER A 62 -10.09 -15.18 -10.16
CA SER A 62 -9.33 -14.80 -8.96
C SER A 62 -8.31 -13.67 -9.18
N MET A 63 -8.00 -13.32 -10.43
CA MET A 63 -7.17 -12.16 -10.78
C MET A 63 -7.92 -10.83 -10.71
N VAL A 64 -9.24 -10.89 -10.61
CA VAL A 64 -10.10 -9.70 -10.54
C VAL A 64 -10.63 -9.58 -9.12
N LEU A 65 -10.54 -8.38 -8.56
CA LEU A 65 -11.07 -8.09 -7.23
C LEU A 65 -12.53 -7.69 -7.35
N ASP A 66 -13.42 -8.43 -6.72
CA ASP A 66 -14.84 -8.05 -6.57
C ASP A 66 -15.03 -7.03 -5.44
N VAL A 67 -14.13 -7.07 -4.46
CA VAL A 67 -14.15 -6.20 -3.27
C VAL A 67 -12.79 -5.59 -3.04
N VAL A 68 -12.76 -4.28 -2.82
CA VAL A 68 -11.50 -3.57 -2.48
C VAL A 68 -11.25 -3.70 -0.99
N PRO A 69 -10.08 -4.23 -0.56
CA PRO A 69 -9.75 -4.33 0.85
C PRO A 69 -9.54 -2.93 1.47
N VAL A 70 -10.07 -2.74 2.66
CA VAL A 70 -9.92 -1.51 3.43
C VAL A 70 -9.07 -1.79 4.66
N ILE A 71 -7.98 -1.05 4.81
CA ILE A 71 -7.13 -1.20 5.99
C ILE A 71 -7.78 -0.56 7.24
N PRO A 72 -7.51 -1.07 8.44
CA PRO A 72 -8.04 -0.53 9.69
C PRO A 72 -7.74 0.97 9.88
N PRO A 73 -8.61 1.71 10.58
CA PRO A 73 -8.44 3.16 10.81
C PRO A 73 -7.14 3.52 11.50
N GLU A 74 -6.62 2.66 12.36
CA GLU A 74 -5.37 2.84 13.10
C GLU A 74 -4.15 2.94 12.16
N LEU A 75 -4.21 2.28 11.00
CA LEU A 75 -3.15 2.32 9.98
C LEU A 75 -3.29 3.51 9.03
N ARG A 76 -4.41 4.24 9.09
CA ARG A 76 -4.68 5.46 8.30
C ARG A 76 -5.24 6.58 9.17
N PRO A 77 -4.54 6.98 10.23
CA PRO A 77 -5.09 7.86 11.25
C PRO A 77 -5.46 9.23 10.71
N MET A 78 -6.47 9.83 11.37
CA MET A 78 -6.83 11.23 11.26
C MET A 78 -6.60 11.87 12.62
N VAL A 79 -5.65 12.78 12.72
CA VAL A 79 -5.23 13.41 13.96
C VAL A 79 -5.58 14.89 13.92
N GLN A 80 -6.16 15.39 15.00
CA GLN A 80 -6.39 16.80 15.17
C GLN A 80 -5.09 17.48 15.63
N LEU A 81 -4.67 18.51 14.89
CA LEU A 81 -3.53 19.37 15.23
C LEU A 81 -3.99 20.55 16.07
N ASP A 82 -3.04 21.17 16.75
CA ASP A 82 -3.25 22.42 17.44
C ASP A 82 -3.82 23.48 16.47
N GLY A 83 -4.85 24.20 16.90
CA GLY A 83 -5.57 25.15 16.06
C GLY A 83 -6.73 24.57 15.25
N GLY A 84 -7.24 23.37 15.60
CA GLY A 84 -8.47 22.79 15.01
C GLY A 84 -8.32 22.23 13.61
N ARG A 85 -7.11 22.18 13.08
CA ARG A 85 -6.81 21.55 11.77
C ARG A 85 -6.62 20.04 11.92
N PHE A 86 -7.05 19.27 10.91
CA PHE A 86 -6.86 17.84 10.88
C PHE A 86 -5.74 17.46 9.93
N ALA A 87 -4.81 16.62 10.40
CA ALA A 87 -3.88 15.91 9.58
C ALA A 87 -4.44 14.51 9.29
N THR A 88 -4.51 14.14 8.03
CA THR A 88 -5.04 12.86 7.60
C THR A 88 -4.04 12.10 6.76
N SER A 89 -4.10 10.78 6.79
CA SER A 89 -3.33 9.94 5.88
C SER A 89 -3.80 10.13 4.44
N ASP A 90 -2.86 10.11 3.49
CA ASP A 90 -3.15 10.19 2.06
C ASP A 90 -4.09 9.06 1.59
N LEU A 91 -4.06 7.90 2.26
CA LEU A 91 -4.96 6.78 1.97
C LEU A 91 -6.44 7.13 2.14
N ASN A 92 -6.78 7.97 3.12
CA ASN A 92 -8.17 8.39 3.32
C ASN A 92 -8.71 9.17 2.11
N ASP A 93 -7.87 9.99 1.48
CA ASP A 93 -8.23 10.68 0.24
C ASP A 93 -8.40 9.72 -0.94
N LEU A 94 -7.51 8.74 -1.06
CA LEU A 94 -7.60 7.72 -2.11
C LEU A 94 -8.85 6.85 -1.95
N TYR A 95 -9.16 6.37 -0.74
CA TYR A 95 -10.41 5.64 -0.46
C TYR A 95 -11.64 6.50 -0.75
N ARG A 96 -11.66 7.76 -0.32
CA ARG A 96 -12.76 8.69 -0.60
C ARG A 96 -13.02 8.86 -2.10
N ARG A 97 -11.97 8.92 -2.92
CA ARG A 97 -12.08 8.98 -4.38
C ARG A 97 -12.74 7.73 -4.95
N VAL A 98 -12.32 6.53 -4.50
CA VAL A 98 -12.92 5.27 -4.92
C VAL A 98 -14.41 5.23 -4.55
N ILE A 99 -14.76 5.58 -3.32
CA ILE A 99 -16.15 5.60 -2.85
C ILE A 99 -17.01 6.55 -3.68
N ASN A 100 -16.53 7.77 -3.89
CA ASN A 100 -17.28 8.79 -4.65
C ASN A 100 -17.50 8.34 -6.09
N ARG A 101 -16.50 7.74 -6.75
CA ARG A 101 -16.64 7.21 -8.12
C ARG A 101 -17.62 6.04 -8.17
N ASN A 102 -17.53 5.11 -7.20
CA ASN A 102 -18.44 3.99 -7.12
C ASN A 102 -19.91 4.43 -6.91
N ASN A 103 -20.14 5.37 -5.99
CA ASN A 103 -21.48 5.89 -5.74
C ASN A 103 -22.04 6.63 -6.97
N ARG A 104 -21.19 7.36 -7.68
CA ARG A 104 -21.56 8.02 -8.92
C ARG A 104 -21.91 7.01 -10.02
N LEU A 105 -21.10 5.98 -10.20
CA LEU A 105 -21.36 4.90 -11.15
C LEU A 105 -22.68 4.19 -10.85
N ARG A 106 -22.93 3.83 -9.59
CA ARG A 106 -24.21 3.22 -9.17
C ARG A 106 -25.39 4.10 -9.55
N ARG A 107 -25.33 5.38 -9.18
CA ARG A 107 -26.40 6.34 -9.55
C ARG A 107 -26.62 6.46 -11.05
N LEU A 108 -25.58 6.45 -11.87
CA LEU A 108 -25.70 6.51 -13.33
C LEU A 108 -26.35 5.24 -13.90
N ILE A 109 -26.05 4.08 -13.34
CA ILE A 109 -26.69 2.80 -13.72
C ILE A 109 -28.17 2.82 -13.34
N ASP A 110 -28.49 3.24 -12.11
CA ASP A 110 -29.87 3.29 -11.60
C ASP A 110 -30.75 4.26 -12.41
N LEU A 111 -30.16 5.35 -12.92
CA LEU A 111 -30.84 6.34 -13.77
C LEU A 111 -30.93 5.93 -15.24
N GLY A 112 -30.40 4.77 -15.65
CA GLY A 112 -30.39 4.32 -17.04
C GLY A 112 -29.58 5.24 -17.97
N ALA A 113 -28.47 5.84 -17.48
CA ALA A 113 -27.64 6.75 -18.25
C ALA A 113 -27.08 6.08 -19.53
N PRO A 114 -26.79 6.84 -20.61
CA PRO A 114 -26.20 6.31 -21.83
C PRO A 114 -24.92 5.51 -21.56
N GLU A 115 -24.74 4.42 -22.30
CA GLU A 115 -23.65 3.47 -22.10
C GLU A 115 -22.25 4.13 -22.18
N ILE A 116 -22.09 5.12 -23.04
CA ILE A 116 -20.84 5.89 -23.17
C ILE A 116 -20.46 6.56 -21.84
N ILE A 117 -21.45 7.14 -21.14
CA ILE A 117 -21.22 7.82 -19.85
C ILE A 117 -20.89 6.79 -18.77
N VAL A 118 -21.64 5.68 -18.74
CA VAL A 118 -21.40 4.57 -17.79
C VAL A 118 -20.00 3.98 -18.00
N ASN A 119 -19.59 3.71 -19.24
CA ASN A 119 -18.27 3.15 -19.54
C ASN A 119 -17.14 4.14 -19.20
N ASN A 120 -17.35 5.44 -19.38
CA ASN A 120 -16.38 6.44 -18.96
C ASN A 120 -16.24 6.46 -17.42
N GLU A 121 -17.33 6.38 -16.65
CA GLU A 121 -17.28 6.36 -15.20
C GLU A 121 -16.65 5.04 -14.67
N LYS A 122 -16.91 3.90 -15.33
CA LYS A 122 -16.20 2.62 -15.05
C LYS A 122 -14.69 2.77 -15.19
N ARG A 123 -14.23 3.42 -16.28
CA ARG A 123 -12.81 3.71 -16.49
C ARG A 123 -12.25 4.61 -15.40
N MET A 124 -12.97 5.66 -15.00
CA MET A 124 -12.55 6.57 -13.93
C MET A 124 -12.51 5.89 -12.56
N LEU A 125 -13.42 4.95 -12.31
CA LEU A 125 -13.39 4.12 -11.09
C LEU A 125 -12.14 3.21 -11.09
N GLN A 126 -11.84 2.58 -12.22
CA GLN A 126 -10.63 1.75 -12.36
C GLN A 126 -9.35 2.59 -12.12
N GLU A 127 -9.28 3.79 -12.65
CA GLU A 127 -8.17 4.72 -12.41
C GLU A 127 -8.03 5.08 -10.91
N ALA A 128 -9.14 5.26 -10.21
CA ALA A 128 -9.13 5.54 -8.78
C ALA A 128 -8.63 4.34 -7.95
N VAL A 129 -9.01 3.12 -8.34
CA VAL A 129 -8.53 1.87 -7.71
C VAL A 129 -7.05 1.65 -8.02
N ASP A 130 -6.62 1.85 -9.26
CA ASP A 130 -5.21 1.75 -9.65
C ASP A 130 -4.34 2.73 -8.83
N ALA A 131 -4.82 3.95 -8.61
CA ALA A 131 -4.12 4.95 -7.79
C ALA A 131 -4.07 4.56 -6.30
N LEU A 132 -5.09 3.90 -5.77
CA LEU A 132 -5.09 3.40 -4.39
C LEU A 132 -3.99 2.34 -4.19
N PHE A 133 -3.82 1.43 -5.15
CA PHE A 133 -2.83 0.36 -5.06
C PHE A 133 -1.41 0.84 -5.37
N ASP A 134 -1.19 1.53 -6.48
CA ASP A 134 0.14 2.02 -6.90
C ASP A 134 0.02 3.33 -7.70
N ASN A 135 -0.02 4.44 -6.99
CA ASN A 135 -0.21 5.77 -7.56
C ASN A 135 0.96 6.16 -8.47
N GLY A 136 0.66 6.53 -9.73
CA GLY A 136 1.65 6.94 -10.72
C GLY A 136 2.23 5.80 -11.56
N ARG A 137 1.81 4.55 -11.35
CA ARG A 137 2.22 3.43 -12.21
C ARG A 137 1.61 3.54 -13.62
N ARG A 138 0.38 4.04 -13.71
CA ARG A 138 -0.32 4.27 -14.98
C ARG A 138 -0.67 5.75 -15.10
N GLY A 139 0.05 6.46 -15.95
CA GLY A 139 -0.21 7.86 -16.22
C GLY A 139 0.25 8.83 -15.13
N ARG A 140 -0.40 9.99 -15.06
CA ARG A 140 -0.06 11.02 -14.08
C ARG A 140 -0.52 10.62 -12.68
N PRO A 141 0.35 10.76 -11.66
CA PRO A 141 -0.05 10.44 -10.29
C PRO A 141 -1.15 11.39 -9.81
N VAL A 142 -2.03 10.85 -8.99
CA VAL A 142 -3.01 11.66 -8.25
C VAL A 142 -2.26 12.48 -7.21
N THR A 143 -2.48 13.78 -7.23
CA THR A 143 -1.81 14.73 -6.33
C THR A 143 -2.78 15.30 -5.29
N GLY A 144 -2.25 15.65 -4.14
CA GLY A 144 -2.93 16.39 -3.09
C GLY A 144 -2.59 17.88 -3.14
N THR A 145 -2.77 18.57 -2.03
CA THR A 145 -2.42 19.98 -1.86
C THR A 145 -0.93 20.21 -2.14
N GLY A 146 -0.59 21.21 -2.94
CA GLY A 146 0.78 21.54 -3.28
C GLY A 146 1.43 20.62 -4.33
N ASN A 147 0.64 20.00 -5.22
CA ASN A 147 1.11 19.10 -6.29
C ASN A 147 1.95 17.89 -5.83
N ARG A 148 1.93 17.57 -4.55
CA ARG A 148 2.58 16.36 -4.02
C ARG A 148 1.77 15.12 -4.40
N ALA A 149 2.41 14.10 -4.97
CA ALA A 149 1.77 12.81 -5.23
C ALA A 149 1.30 12.18 -3.92
N LEU A 150 0.07 11.66 -3.90
CA LEU A 150 -0.49 10.97 -2.75
C LEU A 150 0.19 9.61 -2.58
N LYS A 151 0.48 9.23 -1.35
CA LYS A 151 1.13 7.98 -0.98
C LYS A 151 0.14 6.82 -1.04
N SER A 152 0.36 5.88 -1.96
CA SER A 152 -0.48 4.70 -2.18
C SER A 152 -0.17 3.55 -1.22
N LEU A 153 -0.97 2.47 -1.25
CA LEU A 153 -0.71 1.25 -0.47
C LEU A 153 0.67 0.66 -0.79
N SER A 154 1.05 0.62 -2.06
CA SER A 154 2.37 0.14 -2.50
C SER A 154 3.50 0.99 -1.91
N ASP A 155 3.33 2.32 -1.86
CA ASP A 155 4.32 3.25 -1.32
C ASP A 155 4.51 3.12 0.19
N MET A 156 3.49 2.60 0.89
CA MET A 156 3.60 2.30 2.32
C MET A 156 4.48 1.07 2.60
N LEU A 157 4.66 0.20 1.63
CA LEU A 157 5.43 -1.04 1.79
C LEU A 157 6.87 -0.90 1.28
N LYS A 158 7.07 -0.18 0.17
CA LYS A 158 8.36 -0.05 -0.53
C LYS A 158 9.20 1.15 -0.06
N GLY A 159 10.50 1.08 -0.35
CA GLY A 159 11.46 2.15 -0.08
C GLY A 159 11.98 2.21 1.35
N LYS A 160 12.79 3.25 1.64
CA LYS A 160 13.44 3.43 2.96
C LYS A 160 12.43 3.70 4.09
N GLN A 161 11.33 4.37 3.78
CA GLN A 161 10.25 4.73 4.72
C GLN A 161 9.08 3.73 4.67
N GLY A 162 9.23 2.65 3.90
CA GLY A 162 8.23 1.61 3.83
C GLY A 162 8.24 0.70 5.06
N ARG A 163 7.13 0.00 5.26
CA ARG A 163 6.89 -0.84 6.44
C ARG A 163 7.97 -1.91 6.63
N PHE A 164 8.45 -2.51 5.55
CA PHE A 164 9.51 -3.53 5.64
C PHE A 164 10.81 -2.98 6.22
N ARG A 165 11.32 -1.88 5.67
CA ARG A 165 12.62 -1.35 6.10
C ARG A 165 12.55 -0.54 7.40
N GLN A 166 11.45 0.14 7.66
CA GLN A 166 11.32 1.05 8.80
C GLN A 166 10.79 0.36 10.07
N ASN A 167 9.98 -0.69 9.94
CA ASN A 167 9.27 -1.27 11.08
C ASN A 167 9.52 -2.78 11.28
N LEU A 168 9.95 -3.51 10.23
CA LEU A 168 10.16 -4.96 10.30
C LEU A 168 11.64 -5.33 10.36
N LEU A 169 12.47 -4.83 9.43
CA LEU A 169 13.91 -5.11 9.41
C LEU A 169 14.68 -4.34 10.50
N GLY A 170 14.12 -3.25 10.98
CA GLY A 170 14.68 -2.46 12.06
C GLY A 170 13.58 -1.66 12.74
N LYS A 171 13.62 -1.59 14.06
CA LYS A 171 12.69 -0.81 14.88
C LYS A 171 13.48 0.19 15.72
N ARG A 172 12.84 1.29 16.10
CA ARG A 172 13.33 2.15 17.15
C ARG A 172 13.19 1.39 18.46
N VAL A 173 14.26 1.34 19.24
CA VAL A 173 14.27 0.66 20.53
C VAL A 173 14.37 1.69 21.65
N ASP A 174 13.80 1.34 22.82
CA ASP A 174 13.90 2.15 24.02
C ASP A 174 15.34 2.20 24.53
N TYR A 175 15.65 3.19 25.36
CA TYR A 175 17.00 3.40 25.94
C TYR A 175 18.09 3.58 24.89
N SER A 176 17.76 4.16 23.76
CA SER A 176 18.70 4.51 22.69
C SER A 176 18.65 5.99 22.35
N GLY A 177 19.79 6.53 21.94
CA GLY A 177 19.91 7.93 21.56
C GLY A 177 20.84 8.12 20.38
N ARG A 178 20.77 9.31 19.75
CA ARG A 178 21.61 9.70 18.63
C ARG A 178 22.11 11.11 18.84
N SER A 179 23.43 11.31 18.62
CA SER A 179 24.05 12.62 18.70
C SER A 179 25.16 12.76 17.66
N VAL A 180 25.67 13.95 17.52
CA VAL A 180 26.85 14.23 16.71
C VAL A 180 28.09 13.69 17.41
N ILE A 181 28.98 13.08 16.66
CA ILE A 181 30.28 12.58 17.15
C ILE A 181 31.33 13.66 16.89
N ILE A 182 32.05 14.02 17.95
CA ILE A 182 33.15 14.97 17.88
C ILE A 182 34.44 14.35 18.43
N VAL A 183 35.58 14.96 18.15
CA VAL A 183 36.86 14.52 18.70
C VAL A 183 36.94 14.76 20.20
N GLY A 184 37.58 13.84 20.93
CA GLY A 184 37.81 13.92 22.37
C GLY A 184 39.26 13.58 22.70
N PRO A 185 40.21 14.54 22.53
CA PRO A 185 41.66 14.25 22.69
C PRO A 185 42.06 13.82 24.09
N GLN A 186 41.22 14.09 25.11
CA GLN A 186 41.47 13.69 26.51
C GLN A 186 41.07 12.24 26.78
N LEU A 187 40.31 11.61 25.87
CA LEU A 187 39.78 10.26 26.09
C LEU A 187 40.77 9.20 25.60
N LYS A 188 40.88 8.13 26.33
CA LYS A 188 41.62 6.92 25.90
C LYS A 188 40.83 6.19 24.81
N LEU A 189 41.50 5.30 24.06
CA LEU A 189 40.91 4.55 22.94
C LEU A 189 39.67 3.73 23.32
N HIS A 190 39.53 3.28 24.56
CA HIS A 190 38.38 2.53 25.05
C HIS A 190 37.32 3.40 25.75
N GLN A 191 37.49 4.70 25.76
CA GLN A 191 36.58 5.61 26.45
C GLN A 191 35.74 6.40 25.44
N ALA A 192 34.48 6.61 25.77
CA ALA A 192 33.54 7.49 25.04
C ALA A 192 32.91 8.49 26.02
N GLY A 193 32.83 9.73 25.62
CA GLY A 193 32.15 10.77 26.39
C GLY A 193 30.70 10.91 25.95
N LEU A 194 29.78 10.96 26.89
CA LEU A 194 28.37 11.20 26.66
C LEU A 194 27.93 12.51 27.32
N PRO A 195 27.05 13.32 26.69
CA PRO A 195 26.44 14.47 27.36
C PRO A 195 25.67 14.03 28.61
N LYS A 196 25.90 14.73 29.72
CA LYS A 196 25.28 14.40 31.02
C LYS A 196 23.74 14.28 30.95
N GLN A 197 23.08 15.20 30.26
CA GLN A 197 21.63 15.19 30.09
C GLN A 197 21.15 13.93 29.36
N MET A 198 21.82 13.56 28.28
CA MET A 198 21.49 12.34 27.52
C MET A 198 21.71 11.09 28.36
N ALA A 199 22.83 11.03 29.12
CA ALA A 199 23.09 9.91 30.02
C ALA A 199 22.02 9.79 31.13
N LEU A 200 21.59 10.89 31.71
CA LEU A 200 20.54 10.89 32.75
C LEU A 200 19.21 10.34 32.22
N GLU A 201 18.78 10.75 31.02
CA GLU A 201 17.53 10.24 30.44
C GLU A 201 17.63 8.75 30.07
N LEU A 202 18.73 8.33 29.45
CA LEU A 202 18.91 6.94 29.04
C LEU A 202 19.04 5.98 30.24
N PHE A 203 19.70 6.39 31.31
CA PHE A 203 19.92 5.57 32.50
C PHE A 203 18.89 5.79 33.61
N LYS A 204 17.91 6.67 33.42
CA LYS A 204 16.87 6.98 34.41
C LYS A 204 16.20 5.76 35.04
N PRO A 205 15.75 4.74 34.30
CA PRO A 205 15.14 3.56 34.91
C PRO A 205 16.10 2.76 35.77
N PHE A 206 17.36 2.67 35.39
CA PHE A 206 18.39 1.95 36.15
C PHE A 206 18.71 2.68 37.45
N VAL A 207 18.77 4.00 37.42
CA VAL A 207 18.97 4.83 38.61
C VAL A 207 17.78 4.70 39.57
N ILE A 208 16.54 4.78 39.04
CA ILE A 208 15.33 4.61 39.84
C ILE A 208 15.29 3.23 40.49
N LYS A 209 15.59 2.16 39.74
CA LYS A 209 15.66 0.81 40.29
C LYS A 209 16.68 0.74 41.45
N ARG A 210 17.87 1.29 41.25
CA ARG A 210 18.91 1.28 42.26
C ARG A 210 18.52 2.06 43.52
N LEU A 211 17.82 3.17 43.36
CA LEU A 211 17.29 3.94 44.50
C LEU A 211 16.23 3.17 45.29
N ILE A 212 15.35 2.45 44.60
CA ILE A 212 14.36 1.59 45.25
C ILE A 212 15.05 0.44 46.01
N ASP A 213 16.07 -0.17 45.44
CA ASP A 213 16.81 -1.26 46.04
C ASP A 213 17.60 -0.81 47.30
N LEU A 214 18.00 0.45 47.36
CA LEU A 214 18.71 1.04 48.51
C LEU A 214 17.77 1.46 49.67
N GLY A 215 16.47 1.39 49.43
CA GLY A 215 15.44 1.78 50.41
C GLY A 215 15.10 3.25 50.38
N PRO A 216 14.00 3.66 51.06
CA PRO A 216 13.56 5.04 51.05
C PRO A 216 14.59 5.95 51.68
N VAL A 217 14.90 7.03 50.96
CA VAL A 217 15.65 8.17 51.48
C VAL A 217 14.71 8.98 52.37
#